data_b894a5671cae60a1c8b01b537eb688e1
#
_entry.id   b894a5671cae60a1c8b01b537eb688e1
#
_cell.length_a   1.000
_cell.length_b   1.000
_cell.length_c   1.000
_cell.angle_alpha   90.00
_cell.angle_beta   90.00
_cell.angle_gamma   90.00
#
_symmetry.space_group_name_H-M   'P 1'
#
loop_
_entity.id
_entity.type
_entity.pdbx_description
1 polymer ?
#
loop_
_entity_poly.entity_id
_entity_poly.type
_entity_poly.pdbx_seq_one_letter_code
_entity_poly.pdbx_strand_id
1 'polypeptide(L)'
;DVCSSDLDDMTIVREEIFGPVMSILIYESEDEVIRRANDTDYGLAAGIVTADLNRAHRVIHQLEAGICWINTWGESPAEMPVGGYKHSGIGRENGVMTLQSYTQVKSIQVEMAKFQSIF
;
A
#
# COMPACT_ATOMS: atom_id res chain seq x y z
N ASP A 1 17.59 19.74 -9.09
CA ASP A 1 17.63 20.62 -7.91
C ASP A 1 16.93 19.91 -6.75
N VAL A 2 17.69 19.64 -5.69
CA VAL A 2 17.15 19.11 -4.43
C VAL A 2 16.72 20.31 -3.61
N CYS A 3 15.43 20.52 -3.45
CA CYS A 3 14.91 21.58 -2.58
C CYS A 3 14.91 21.06 -1.12
N SER A 4 15.74 21.64 -0.28
CA SER A 4 15.98 21.15 1.10
C SER A 4 15.02 21.68 2.16
N SER A 5 13.84 22.22 1.78
CA SER A 5 12.87 22.77 2.73
C SER A 5 11.45 22.79 2.17
N ASP A 6 10.99 21.67 1.63
CA ASP A 6 9.60 21.57 1.19
C ASP A 6 8.68 21.61 2.44
N LEU A 7 7.65 22.46 2.38
CA LEU A 7 6.63 22.54 3.40
C LEU A 7 5.48 21.59 3.03
N ASP A 8 4.83 21.00 4.02
CA ASP A 8 3.80 19.98 3.83
C ASP A 8 2.60 20.43 2.98
N ASP A 9 2.37 21.72 2.86
CA ASP A 9 1.28 22.33 2.09
C ASP A 9 1.67 22.73 0.65
N MET A 10 2.93 22.56 0.26
CA MET A 10 3.35 22.83 -1.12
C MET A 10 2.74 21.83 -2.09
N THR A 11 2.34 22.31 -3.26
CA THR A 11 1.77 21.48 -4.34
C THR A 11 2.65 20.27 -4.69
N ILE A 12 3.96 20.45 -4.73
CA ILE A 12 4.93 19.38 -5.05
C ILE A 12 5.01 18.28 -3.96
N VAL A 13 4.48 18.53 -2.76
CA VAL A 13 4.39 17.55 -1.68
C VAL A 13 3.03 16.85 -1.70
N ARG A 14 1.98 17.54 -2.14
CA ARG A 14 0.60 17.05 -2.14
C ARG A 14 0.19 16.36 -3.45
N GLU A 15 0.75 16.78 -4.57
CA GLU A 15 0.41 16.26 -5.89
C GLU A 15 1.59 15.52 -6.50
N GLU A 16 1.32 14.44 -7.20
CA GLU A 16 2.33 13.66 -7.92
C GLU A 16 2.83 14.45 -9.13
N ILE A 17 4.13 14.76 -9.15
CA ILE A 17 4.75 15.50 -10.26
C ILE A 17 4.88 14.63 -11.52
N PHE A 18 5.03 13.32 -11.34
CA PHE A 18 5.28 12.33 -12.40
C PHE A 18 6.47 12.69 -13.31
N GLY A 19 7.58 13.10 -12.68
CA GLY A 19 8.81 13.56 -13.36
C GLY A 19 10.07 13.34 -12.50
N PRO A 20 11.26 13.72 -13.00
CA PRO A 20 12.53 13.50 -12.30
C PRO A 20 12.76 14.52 -11.16
N VAL A 21 11.78 14.69 -10.31
CA VAL A 21 11.81 15.59 -9.16
C VAL A 21 11.53 14.78 -7.89
N MET A 22 12.28 15.05 -6.84
CA MET A 22 12.11 14.42 -5.53
C MET A 22 11.96 15.51 -4.46
N SER A 23 10.83 15.53 -3.77
CA SER A 23 10.61 16.38 -2.58
C SER A 23 11.28 15.75 -1.37
N ILE A 24 12.04 16.54 -0.62
CA ILE A 24 12.74 16.08 0.59
C ILE A 24 12.23 16.90 1.77
N LEU A 25 11.70 16.19 2.77
CA LEU A 25 11.21 16.77 4.03
C LEU A 25 12.04 16.25 5.20
N ILE A 26 12.42 17.16 6.08
CA ILE A 26 13.15 16.83 7.30
C ILE A 26 12.14 16.65 8.43
N TYR A 27 12.40 15.69 9.29
CA TYR A 27 11.59 15.41 10.47
C TYR A 27 12.45 15.33 11.73
N GLU A 28 11.87 15.55 12.90
CA GLU A 28 12.56 15.53 14.19
C GLU A 28 12.27 14.27 14.98
N SER A 29 11.12 13.61 14.76
CA SER A 29 10.75 12.41 15.50
C SER A 29 10.13 11.34 14.60
N GLU A 30 10.17 10.10 15.07
CA GLU A 30 9.57 8.96 14.38
C GLU A 30 8.04 9.09 14.25
N ASP A 31 7.37 9.55 15.30
CA ASP A 31 5.91 9.76 15.27
C ASP A 31 5.53 10.86 14.28
N GLU A 32 6.34 11.90 14.17
CA GLU A 32 6.14 12.97 13.21
C GLU A 32 6.23 12.45 11.77
N VAL A 33 7.30 11.71 11.42
CA VAL A 33 7.48 11.24 10.06
C VAL A 33 6.39 10.24 9.67
N ILE A 34 5.95 9.36 10.56
CA ILE A 34 4.85 8.43 10.30
C ILE A 34 3.55 9.19 10.02
N ARG A 35 3.21 10.16 10.87
CA ARG A 35 2.02 10.98 10.67
C ARG A 35 2.06 11.73 9.35
N ARG A 36 3.18 12.38 9.01
CA ARG A 36 3.35 13.16 7.78
C ARG A 36 3.36 12.25 6.54
N ALA A 37 4.01 11.09 6.61
CA ALA A 37 4.00 10.12 5.52
C ALA A 37 2.59 9.58 5.22
N ASN A 38 1.72 9.51 6.22
CA ASN A 38 0.33 9.08 6.06
C ASN A 38 -0.64 10.22 5.70
N ASP A 39 -0.22 11.49 5.86
CA ASP A 39 -1.02 12.67 5.53
C ASP A 39 -1.00 12.97 4.02
N THR A 40 -1.52 12.05 3.24
CA THR A 40 -1.66 12.10 1.78
C THR A 40 -2.89 11.34 1.33
N ASP A 41 -3.44 11.73 0.19
CA ASP A 41 -4.54 11.02 -0.47
C ASP A 41 -4.09 9.72 -1.14
N TYR A 42 -2.80 9.49 -1.24
CA TYR A 42 -2.21 8.33 -1.88
C TYR A 42 -1.68 7.30 -0.88
N GLY A 43 -1.51 6.09 -1.33
CA GLY A 43 -0.98 4.98 -0.53
C GLY A 43 -0.57 3.80 -1.39
N LEU A 44 0.16 4.06 -2.49
CA LEU A 44 0.62 2.97 -3.36
C LEU A 44 1.77 2.23 -2.71
N ALA A 45 2.83 2.94 -2.37
CA ALA A 45 4.08 2.35 -1.94
C ALA A 45 4.77 3.19 -0.86
N ALA A 46 5.47 2.52 0.05
CA ALA A 46 6.31 3.13 1.05
C ALA A 46 7.56 2.28 1.32
N GLY A 47 8.59 2.89 1.88
CA GLY A 47 9.80 2.18 2.26
C GLY A 47 10.53 2.84 3.40
N ILE A 48 11.33 2.04 4.10
CA ILE A 48 12.23 2.51 5.15
C ILE A 48 13.63 1.95 4.93
N VAL A 49 14.62 2.81 5.10
CA VAL A 49 16.04 2.44 5.07
C VAL A 49 16.64 2.68 6.45
N THR A 50 17.05 1.63 7.12
CA THR A 50 17.63 1.69 8.46
C THR A 50 18.42 0.41 8.78
N ALA A 51 19.45 0.54 9.60
CA ALA A 51 20.18 -0.61 10.14
C ALA A 51 19.49 -1.24 11.36
N ASP A 52 18.53 -0.56 11.98
CA ASP A 52 17.76 -1.06 13.13
C ASP A 52 16.50 -1.79 12.63
N LEU A 53 16.53 -3.12 12.69
CA LEU A 53 15.43 -3.96 12.24
C LEU A 53 14.15 -3.77 13.08
N ASN A 54 14.27 -3.53 14.38
CA ASN A 54 13.12 -3.27 15.23
C ASN A 54 12.43 -1.96 14.83
N ARG A 55 13.22 -0.94 14.54
CA ARG A 55 12.73 0.33 14.00
C ARG A 55 12.06 0.14 12.64
N ALA A 56 12.69 -0.62 11.76
CA ALA A 56 12.14 -0.90 10.45
C ALA A 56 10.72 -1.47 10.54
N HIS A 57 10.54 -2.53 11.34
CA HIS A 57 9.23 -3.14 11.52
C HIS A 57 8.23 -2.22 12.22
N ARG A 58 8.65 -1.52 13.27
CA ARG A 58 7.77 -0.60 14.00
C ARG A 58 7.22 0.51 13.10
N VAL A 59 8.06 1.07 12.23
CA VAL A 59 7.65 2.15 11.31
C VAL A 59 6.83 1.60 10.15
N ILE A 60 7.33 0.57 9.45
CA ILE A 60 6.71 0.11 8.20
C ILE A 60 5.26 -0.37 8.41
N HIS A 61 4.96 -0.97 9.56
CA HIS A 61 3.60 -1.42 9.88
C HIS A 61 2.61 -0.28 10.15
N GLN A 62 3.09 0.93 10.36
CA GLN A 62 2.26 2.11 10.59
C GLN A 62 2.06 2.95 9.32
N LEU A 63 2.77 2.63 8.24
CA LEU A 63 2.61 3.35 6.97
C LEU A 63 1.39 2.82 6.21
N GLU A 64 0.55 3.74 5.76
CA GLU A 64 -0.69 3.45 5.04
C GLU A 64 -0.45 3.30 3.54
N ALA A 65 0.32 2.28 3.17
CA ALA A 65 0.63 1.95 1.79
C ALA A 65 0.42 0.46 1.51
N GLY A 66 0.03 0.14 0.29
CA GLY A 66 -0.29 -1.24 -0.11
C GLY A 66 0.94 -2.07 -0.42
N ILE A 67 2.07 -1.43 -0.74
CA ILE A 67 3.35 -2.07 -1.02
C ILE A 67 4.40 -1.44 -0.11
N CYS A 68 5.11 -2.24 0.66
CA CYS A 68 6.09 -1.75 1.62
C CYS A 68 7.41 -2.48 1.52
N TRP A 69 8.52 -1.74 1.60
CA TRP A 69 9.87 -2.30 1.57
C TRP A 69 10.72 -1.86 2.76
N ILE A 70 11.62 -2.74 3.17
CA ILE A 70 12.66 -2.45 4.15
C ILE A 70 14.01 -2.65 3.47
N ASN A 71 14.85 -1.61 3.42
CA ASN A 71 16.19 -1.61 2.87
C ASN A 71 16.30 -2.05 1.39
N THR A 72 15.19 -2.01 0.65
CA THR A 72 15.11 -2.23 -0.79
C THR A 72 14.02 -1.36 -1.38
N TRP A 73 13.88 -1.33 -2.71
CA TRP A 73 12.83 -0.58 -3.39
C TRP A 73 12.48 -1.20 -4.74
N GLY A 74 11.18 -1.27 -5.04
CA GLY A 74 10.68 -1.63 -6.36
C GLY A 74 10.63 -3.13 -6.66
N GLU A 75 11.12 -3.99 -5.78
CA GLU A 75 11.04 -5.44 -5.95
C GLU A 75 9.59 -5.92 -5.67
N SER A 76 9.07 -6.70 -6.61
CA SER A 76 7.72 -7.24 -6.54
C SER A 76 7.70 -8.66 -7.12
N PRO A 77 8.06 -9.68 -6.35
CA PRO A 77 7.94 -11.08 -6.75
C PRO A 77 6.49 -11.41 -7.16
N ALA A 78 6.32 -12.33 -8.12
CA ALA A 78 5.00 -12.66 -8.66
C ALA A 78 4.02 -13.20 -7.59
N GLU A 79 4.53 -13.73 -6.52
CA GLU A 79 3.75 -14.24 -5.38
C GLU A 79 3.29 -13.14 -4.42
N MET A 80 3.91 -11.97 -4.48
CA MET A 80 3.61 -10.83 -3.62
C MET A 80 2.43 -10.04 -4.18
N PRO A 81 1.27 -9.96 -3.48
CA PRO A 81 0.18 -9.11 -3.89
C PRO A 81 0.60 -7.65 -3.89
N VAL A 82 0.29 -6.94 -4.96
CA VAL A 82 0.57 -5.51 -5.12
C VAL A 82 -0.71 -4.71 -5.36
N GLY A 83 -0.75 -3.49 -4.89
CA GLY A 83 -1.89 -2.59 -5.09
C GLY A 83 -1.90 -1.46 -4.08
N GLY A 84 -2.68 -0.42 -4.34
CA GLY A 84 -2.71 0.80 -3.54
C GLY A 84 -3.70 0.76 -2.39
N TYR A 85 -3.49 1.68 -1.46
CA TYR A 85 -4.46 2.15 -0.48
C TYR A 85 -5.01 3.51 -0.94
N LYS A 86 -6.03 4.01 -0.28
CA LYS A 86 -6.60 5.34 -0.52
C LYS A 86 -6.91 5.54 -2.01
N HIS A 87 -6.56 6.70 -2.58
CA HIS A 87 -6.79 7.00 -4.01
C HIS A 87 -5.83 6.27 -4.97
N SER A 88 -4.82 5.58 -4.45
CA SER A 88 -3.86 4.84 -5.30
C SER A 88 -4.43 3.56 -5.90
N GLY A 89 -5.61 3.11 -5.48
CA GLY A 89 -6.29 2.02 -6.17
C GLY A 89 -7.10 1.10 -5.27
N ILE A 90 -7.85 0.23 -5.92
CA ILE A 90 -8.72 -0.80 -5.33
C ILE A 90 -8.29 -2.16 -5.85
N GLY A 91 -8.33 -3.17 -4.98
CA GLY A 91 -7.96 -4.54 -5.35
C GLY A 91 -6.47 -4.81 -5.24
N ARG A 92 -6.08 -6.00 -5.70
CA ARG A 92 -4.69 -6.46 -5.70
C ARG A 92 -4.39 -7.23 -6.97
N GLU A 93 -3.21 -6.96 -7.51
CA GLU A 93 -2.59 -7.76 -8.57
C GLU A 93 -1.54 -8.70 -7.98
N ASN A 94 -1.10 -9.68 -8.73
CA ASN A 94 -0.14 -10.71 -8.32
C ASN A 94 -0.65 -11.62 -7.18
N GLY A 95 0.10 -12.67 -6.92
CA GLY A 95 -0.23 -13.66 -5.90
C GLY A 95 -1.55 -14.39 -6.15
N VAL A 96 -1.94 -15.20 -5.19
CA VAL A 96 -3.19 -15.99 -5.25
C VAL A 96 -4.45 -15.10 -5.26
N MET A 97 -4.37 -13.91 -4.68
CA MET A 97 -5.49 -12.99 -4.61
C MET A 97 -6.00 -12.55 -5.99
N THR A 98 -5.11 -12.47 -6.98
CA THR A 98 -5.48 -12.13 -8.35
C THR A 98 -6.49 -13.12 -8.95
N LEU A 99 -6.38 -14.40 -8.63
CA LEU A 99 -7.33 -15.41 -9.12
C LEU A 99 -8.78 -15.10 -8.73
N GLN A 100 -8.99 -14.51 -7.56
CA GLN A 100 -10.33 -14.12 -7.10
C GLN A 100 -10.96 -13.03 -7.98
N SER A 101 -10.13 -12.15 -8.55
CA SER A 101 -10.58 -11.07 -9.43
C SER A 101 -10.94 -11.57 -10.83
N TYR A 102 -10.39 -12.70 -11.26
CA TYR A 102 -10.62 -13.30 -12.57
C TYR A 102 -11.60 -14.47 -12.55
N THR A 103 -12.17 -14.79 -11.39
CA THR A 103 -13.11 -15.91 -11.21
C THR A 103 -14.39 -15.46 -10.51
N GLN A 104 -15.45 -16.24 -10.68
CA GLN A 104 -16.69 -16.06 -9.94
C GLN A 104 -16.99 -17.31 -9.13
N VAL A 105 -17.32 -17.12 -7.86
CA VAL A 105 -17.74 -18.21 -6.98
C VAL A 105 -19.16 -18.65 -7.35
N LYS A 106 -19.37 -19.94 -7.59
CA LYS A 106 -20.69 -20.55 -7.78
C LYS A 106 -20.89 -21.63 -6.72
N SER A 107 -21.98 -21.55 -5.98
CA SER A 107 -22.41 -22.61 -5.07
C SER A 107 -23.47 -23.48 -5.73
N ILE A 108 -23.31 -24.80 -5.65
CA ILE A 108 -24.26 -25.77 -6.18
C ILE A 108 -24.61 -26.72 -5.05
N GLN A 109 -25.90 -26.82 -4.75
CA GLN A 109 -26.43 -27.79 -3.79
C GLN A 109 -27.29 -28.79 -4.55
N VAL A 110 -27.03 -30.08 -4.31
CA VAL A 110 -27.83 -31.17 -4.91
C VAL A 110 -28.54 -31.91 -3.79
N GLU A 111 -29.88 -31.93 -3.87
CA GLU A 111 -30.69 -32.79 -2.99
C GLU A 111 -30.88 -34.15 -3.65
N MET A 112 -30.45 -35.20 -2.96
CA MET A 112 -30.49 -36.58 -3.45
C MET A 112 -31.71 -37.35 -2.92
N ALA A 113 -32.45 -36.79 -1.99
CA ALA A 113 -33.73 -37.32 -1.48
C ALA A 113 -34.95 -36.61 -2.08
N LYS A 114 -36.16 -37.06 -1.74
CA LYS A 114 -37.35 -36.30 -2.10
C LYS A 114 -37.34 -34.94 -1.40
N PHE A 115 -37.35 -33.90 -2.22
CA PHE A 115 -37.44 -32.54 -1.69
C PHE A 115 -38.77 -32.36 -0.94
N GLN A 116 -38.66 -31.94 0.32
CA GLN A 116 -39.82 -31.50 1.12
C GLN A 116 -39.72 -29.97 1.24
N SER A 117 -40.73 -29.30 0.69
CA SER A 117 -40.81 -27.85 0.87
C SER A 117 -40.94 -27.50 2.34
N ILE A 118 -40.22 -26.48 2.74
CA ILE A 118 -40.33 -25.90 4.09
C ILE A 118 -41.35 -24.75 4.16
N PHE A 119 -42.07 -24.51 3.07
CA PHE A 119 -43.15 -23.52 2.97
C PHE A 119 -44.48 -24.19 2.64
#